data_43b88537f38eb422728de94da0bf8dd2
#
_entry.id   43b88537f38eb422728de94da0bf8dd2
#
_cell.length_a   1.000
_cell.length_b   1.000
_cell.length_c   1.000
_cell.angle_alpha   90.00
_cell.angle_beta   90.00
_cell.angle_gamma   90.00
#
_symmetry.space_group_name_H-M   'P 1'
#
loop_
_entity.id
_entity.type
_entity.pdbx_description
1 polymer ?
#
loop_
_entity_poly.entity_id
_entity_poly.type
_entity_poly.pdbx_seq_one_letter_code
_entity_poly.pdbx_strand_id
1 'polypeptide(L)'
;MTVKVEHLTGGYGKRPVIKDINFELKKGEIVGLIGLNGAGKSTTIKHMLGLLNPMEGSLSISDTNINDDIEVYRRKLSYIPEAPVIYEELTLEEHIEMTAMAYQLSREEAMRRAEPLLKVFRLENELKVFPSHFSKGMKQKVMIICAFIVDPELYIIDEPFLGLDPLGIQSMLDLMVEKKNENRTVLMSTHILATAERYCDRFIILDQGKVVAFGNLDELRAV
;
A
#
# COMPACT_ATOMS: atom_id res chain seq x y z
N MET A 1 12.11 -1.02 13.50
CA MET A 1 10.90 -0.78 13.90
C MET A 1 10.01 -0.24 12.85
N THR A 2 8.83 -0.08 12.97
CA THR A 2 7.92 -0.40 12.16
C THR A 2 6.61 0.32 12.31
N VAL A 3 5.57 -0.23 11.96
CA VAL A 3 4.25 0.38 12.03
C VAL A 3 3.54 -0.19 13.24
N LYS A 4 3.02 0.67 14.11
CA LYS A 4 2.18 0.26 15.23
C LYS A 4 0.77 0.81 15.06
N VAL A 5 -0.19 -0.05 15.27
CA VAL A 5 -1.61 0.27 15.37
C VAL A 5 -2.06 -0.22 16.74
N GLU A 6 -2.46 0.71 17.61
CA GLU A 6 -2.77 0.43 19.01
C GLU A 6 -4.17 0.92 19.33
N HIS A 7 -5.05 0.00 19.74
CA HIS A 7 -6.44 0.25 20.15
C HIS A 7 -7.26 1.06 19.15
N LEU A 8 -6.96 0.91 17.83
CA LEU A 8 -7.60 1.69 16.79
C LEU A 8 -9.10 1.35 16.69
N THR A 9 -9.92 2.32 17.00
CA THR A 9 -11.36 2.29 16.78
C THR A 9 -11.74 3.43 15.85
N GLY A 10 -12.55 3.15 14.83
CA GLY A 10 -12.93 4.19 13.90
C GLY A 10 -13.88 3.74 12.80
N GLY A 11 -14.25 4.68 11.94
CA GLY A 11 -15.21 4.45 10.86
C GLY A 11 -15.67 5.76 10.24
N TYR A 12 -16.89 5.78 9.72
CA TYR A 12 -17.48 6.91 9.04
C TYR A 12 -18.46 7.65 9.96
N GLY A 13 -18.23 8.94 10.17
CA GLY A 13 -19.03 9.76 11.08
C GLY A 13 -18.92 9.27 12.53
N LYS A 14 -20.05 9.02 13.19
CA LYS A 14 -20.10 8.60 14.60
C LYS A 14 -20.20 7.07 14.80
N ARG A 15 -20.21 6.29 13.74
CA ARG A 15 -20.36 4.82 13.82
C ARG A 15 -19.04 4.13 13.56
N PRO A 16 -18.49 3.40 14.53
CA PRO A 16 -17.27 2.63 14.31
C PRO A 16 -17.55 1.44 13.39
N VAL A 17 -16.69 1.27 12.39
CA VAL A 17 -16.63 0.10 11.49
C VAL A 17 -15.56 -0.87 11.97
N ILE A 18 -14.47 -0.34 12.51
CA ILE A 18 -13.39 -1.11 13.12
C ILE A 18 -13.31 -0.78 14.61
N LYS A 19 -12.99 -1.78 15.43
CA LYS A 19 -13.00 -1.68 16.89
C LYS A 19 -11.81 -2.39 17.49
N ASP A 20 -11.03 -1.65 18.28
CA ASP A 20 -9.89 -2.15 19.05
C ASP A 20 -8.90 -2.95 18.18
N ILE A 21 -8.55 -2.41 17.01
CA ILE A 21 -7.57 -3.02 16.11
C ILE A 21 -6.17 -2.83 16.71
N ASN A 22 -5.47 -3.94 16.87
CA ASN A 22 -4.12 -3.98 17.42
C ASN A 22 -3.23 -4.86 16.56
N PHE A 23 -2.14 -4.29 16.01
CA PHE A 23 -1.08 -5.05 15.37
C PHE A 23 0.21 -4.23 15.24
N GLU A 24 1.30 -4.93 15.06
CA GLU A 24 2.62 -4.34 14.78
C GLU A 24 3.24 -4.99 13.55
N LEU A 25 3.65 -4.16 12.57
CA LEU A 25 4.39 -4.63 11.40
C LEU A 25 5.90 -4.42 11.64
N LYS A 26 6.69 -5.42 11.35
CA LYS A 26 8.16 -5.37 11.51
C LYS A 26 8.81 -4.90 10.21
N LYS A 27 10.00 -4.38 10.34
CA LYS A 27 10.81 -3.95 9.20
C LYS A 27 11.21 -5.16 8.34
N GLY A 28 11.05 -5.04 7.03
CA GLY A 28 11.45 -6.10 6.10
C GLY A 28 10.52 -7.31 6.10
N GLU A 29 9.20 -7.08 6.26
CA GLU A 29 8.21 -8.14 6.09
C GLU A 29 7.10 -7.74 5.11
N ILE A 30 6.48 -8.73 4.50
CA ILE A 30 5.22 -8.59 3.75
C ILE A 30 4.12 -9.17 4.64
N VAL A 31 3.13 -8.34 4.97
CA VAL A 31 1.99 -8.74 5.80
C VAL A 31 0.70 -8.68 4.99
N GLY A 32 -0.04 -9.77 5.01
CA GLY A 32 -1.36 -9.87 4.38
C GLY A 32 -2.46 -9.38 5.32
N LEU A 33 -3.24 -8.39 4.87
CA LEU A 33 -4.46 -7.97 5.53
C LEU A 33 -5.65 -8.70 4.88
N ILE A 34 -6.15 -9.72 5.56
CA ILE A 34 -7.12 -10.66 5.00
C ILE A 34 -8.47 -10.51 5.69
N GLY A 35 -9.54 -10.64 4.93
CA GLY A 35 -10.91 -10.63 5.43
C GLY A 35 -11.92 -10.55 4.29
N LEU A 36 -13.13 -10.95 4.56
CA LEU A 36 -14.22 -10.85 3.60
C LEU A 36 -14.57 -9.38 3.27
N ASN A 37 -15.36 -9.18 2.24
CA ASN A 37 -15.87 -7.86 1.93
C ASN A 37 -16.69 -7.33 3.13
N GLY A 38 -16.43 -6.10 3.53
CA GLY A 38 -17.05 -5.50 4.72
C GLY A 38 -16.37 -5.84 6.05
N ALA A 39 -15.31 -6.66 6.07
CA ALA A 39 -14.59 -6.99 7.31
C ALA A 39 -13.85 -5.81 7.96
N GLY A 40 -13.66 -4.69 7.25
CA GLY A 40 -12.99 -3.49 7.76
C GLY A 40 -11.63 -3.20 7.15
N LYS A 41 -11.16 -3.98 6.15
CA LYS A 41 -9.83 -3.80 5.52
C LYS A 41 -9.61 -2.37 5.01
N SER A 42 -10.46 -1.91 4.11
CA SER A 42 -10.32 -0.57 3.51
C SER A 42 -10.51 0.56 4.55
N THR A 43 -11.32 0.33 5.58
CA THR A 43 -11.45 1.29 6.69
C THR A 43 -10.17 1.37 7.50
N THR A 44 -9.54 0.24 7.82
CA THR A 44 -8.24 0.18 8.49
C THR A 44 -7.17 0.90 7.66
N ILE A 45 -7.09 0.60 6.35
CA ILE A 45 -6.16 1.26 5.42
C ILE A 45 -6.40 2.78 5.39
N LYS A 46 -7.64 3.25 5.31
CA LYS A 46 -7.95 4.68 5.31
C LYS A 46 -7.52 5.40 6.59
N HIS A 47 -7.63 4.75 7.75
CA HIS A 47 -7.07 5.28 8.99
C HIS A 47 -5.54 5.34 8.94
N MET A 48 -4.88 4.29 8.46
CA MET A 48 -3.41 4.25 8.30
C MET A 48 -2.89 5.31 7.31
N LEU A 49 -3.68 5.68 6.31
CA LEU A 49 -3.37 6.76 5.37
C LEU A 49 -3.66 8.17 5.95
N GLY A 50 -4.30 8.24 7.11
CA GLY A 50 -4.77 9.50 7.69
C GLY A 50 -5.92 10.15 6.90
N LEU A 51 -6.68 9.35 6.14
CA LEU A 51 -7.89 9.81 5.44
C LEU A 51 -9.13 9.78 6.35
N LEU A 52 -9.06 9.03 7.43
CA LEU A 52 -10.04 8.99 8.50
C LEU A 52 -9.34 9.23 9.83
N ASN A 53 -9.91 10.09 10.67
CA ASN A 53 -9.39 10.32 12.01
C ASN A 53 -9.84 9.16 12.94
N PRO A 54 -8.94 8.58 13.74
CA PRO A 54 -9.32 7.63 14.79
C PRO A 54 -10.31 8.23 15.76
N MET A 55 -11.29 7.45 16.19
CA MET A 55 -12.14 7.78 17.35
C MET A 55 -11.39 7.47 18.65
N GLU A 56 -10.62 6.39 18.64
CA GLU A 56 -9.76 5.94 19.75
C GLU A 56 -8.51 5.30 19.17
N GLY A 57 -7.45 5.24 19.98
CA GLY A 57 -6.21 4.58 19.63
C GLY A 57 -5.18 5.47 18.94
N SER A 58 -4.09 4.85 18.51
CA SER A 58 -2.98 5.54 17.90
C SER A 58 -2.38 4.76 16.72
N LEU A 59 -1.73 5.51 15.82
CA LEU A 59 -1.06 5.02 14.62
C LEU A 59 0.31 5.66 14.55
N SER A 60 1.36 4.87 14.38
CA SER A 60 2.72 5.39 14.18
C SER A 60 3.51 4.59 13.16
N ILE A 61 4.39 5.29 12.45
CA ILE A 61 5.41 4.69 11.58
C ILE A 61 6.76 5.14 12.11
N SER A 62 7.60 4.19 12.52
CA SER A 62 8.83 4.47 13.25
C SER A 62 8.52 5.36 14.48
N ASP A 63 9.18 6.50 14.59
CA ASP A 63 9.02 7.40 15.73
C ASP A 63 7.99 8.52 15.48
N THR A 64 7.22 8.43 14.39
CA THR A 64 6.25 9.46 14.02
C THR A 64 4.82 8.97 14.23
N ASN A 65 4.12 9.58 15.18
CA ASN A 65 2.69 9.39 15.36
C ASN A 65 1.91 10.23 14.34
N ILE A 66 0.81 9.70 13.85
CA ILE A 66 -0.04 10.38 12.86
C ILE A 66 -0.58 11.73 13.36
N ASN A 67 -0.77 11.86 14.67
CA ASN A 67 -1.30 13.07 15.29
C ASN A 67 -0.23 14.15 15.56
N ASP A 68 1.07 13.78 15.53
CA ASP A 68 2.16 14.73 15.79
C ASP A 68 2.46 15.56 14.54
N ASP A 69 2.66 14.90 13.40
CA ASP A 69 2.89 15.54 12.11
C ASP A 69 2.41 14.63 10.98
N ILE A 70 1.23 14.91 10.47
CA ILE A 70 0.59 14.12 9.42
C ILE A 70 1.37 14.14 8.10
N GLU A 71 2.09 15.21 7.79
CA GLU A 71 2.86 15.31 6.56
C GLU A 71 4.14 14.47 6.64
N VAL A 72 4.86 14.53 7.76
CA VAL A 72 6.02 13.67 8.03
C VAL A 72 5.59 12.21 8.07
N TYR A 73 4.47 11.91 8.72
CA TYR A 73 3.91 10.55 8.77
C TYR A 73 3.61 10.04 7.35
N ARG A 74 2.89 10.81 6.52
CA ARG A 74 2.52 10.42 5.15
C ARG A 74 3.71 10.22 4.23
N ARG A 75 4.79 10.97 4.39
CA ARG A 75 6.02 10.77 3.61
C ARG A 75 6.73 9.45 3.89
N LYS A 76 6.42 8.78 5.01
CA LYS A 76 6.95 7.46 5.36
C LYS A 76 6.20 6.31 4.73
N LEU A 77 5.06 6.56 4.08
CA LEU A 77 4.27 5.54 3.41
C LEU A 77 3.99 5.89 1.95
N SER A 78 3.75 4.85 1.15
CA SER A 78 3.22 4.96 -0.21
C SER A 78 2.00 4.06 -0.34
N TYR A 79 1.06 4.44 -1.19
CA TYR A 79 -0.22 3.76 -1.32
C TYR A 79 -0.53 3.42 -2.77
N ILE A 80 -0.94 2.17 -2.99
CA ILE A 80 -1.49 1.70 -4.25
C ILE A 80 -2.94 1.31 -4.00
N PRO A 81 -3.91 2.06 -4.53
CA PRO A 81 -5.34 1.76 -4.37
C PRO A 81 -5.79 0.58 -5.23
N GLU A 82 -6.89 -0.05 -4.85
CA GLU A 82 -7.57 -1.10 -5.62
C GLU A 82 -7.95 -0.63 -7.04
N ALA A 83 -8.45 0.58 -7.17
CA ALA A 83 -8.77 1.19 -8.45
C ALA A 83 -7.80 2.36 -8.72
N PRO A 84 -7.23 2.46 -9.94
CA PRO A 84 -6.30 3.53 -10.25
C PRO A 84 -6.96 4.90 -10.15
N VAL A 85 -6.31 5.80 -9.41
CA VAL A 85 -6.68 7.22 -9.32
C VAL A 85 -5.69 8.00 -10.17
N ILE A 86 -6.12 8.42 -11.35
CA ILE A 86 -5.30 9.05 -12.37
C ILE A 86 -5.86 10.42 -12.72
N TYR A 87 -4.99 11.39 -12.91
CA TYR A 87 -5.33 12.69 -13.46
C TYR A 87 -5.26 12.63 -14.99
N GLU A 88 -6.40 12.67 -15.65
CA GLU A 88 -6.47 12.47 -17.12
C GLU A 88 -5.81 13.60 -17.92
N GLU A 89 -5.60 14.74 -17.29
CA GLU A 89 -4.95 15.93 -17.83
C GLU A 89 -3.42 15.92 -17.71
N LEU A 90 -2.85 14.96 -17.00
CA LEU A 90 -1.40 14.80 -16.83
C LEU A 90 -0.90 13.60 -17.62
N THR A 91 0.23 13.75 -18.31
CA THR A 91 0.95 12.65 -18.94
C THR A 91 1.55 11.71 -17.89
N LEU A 92 2.02 10.53 -18.30
CA LEU A 92 2.73 9.61 -17.40
C LEU A 92 3.95 10.28 -16.75
N GLU A 93 4.74 11.04 -17.51
CA GLU A 93 5.89 11.77 -16.99
C GLU A 93 5.47 12.79 -15.91
N GLU A 94 4.39 13.54 -16.16
CA GLU A 94 3.86 14.50 -15.20
C GLU A 94 3.29 13.85 -13.93
N HIS A 95 2.74 12.64 -13.99
CA HIS A 95 2.38 11.87 -12.80
C HIS A 95 3.60 11.51 -11.95
N ILE A 96 4.70 11.10 -12.59
CA ILE A 96 5.97 10.83 -11.91
C ILE A 96 6.50 12.11 -11.25
N GLU A 97 6.49 13.24 -11.97
CA GLU A 97 6.94 14.53 -11.47
C GLU A 97 6.07 15.02 -10.30
N MET A 98 4.75 14.91 -10.41
CA MET A 98 3.83 15.28 -9.34
C MET A 98 4.08 14.44 -8.07
N THR A 99 4.30 13.14 -8.23
CA THR A 99 4.66 12.26 -7.11
C THR A 99 5.98 12.69 -6.50
N ALA A 100 6.99 12.98 -7.31
CA ALA A 100 8.29 13.46 -6.86
C ALA A 100 8.16 14.73 -6.02
N MET A 101 7.37 15.70 -6.48
CA MET A 101 7.11 16.95 -5.74
C MET A 101 6.46 16.68 -4.38
N ALA A 102 5.45 15.79 -4.32
CA ALA A 102 4.75 15.47 -3.09
C ALA A 102 5.67 14.81 -2.05
N TYR A 103 6.67 14.04 -2.49
CA TYR A 103 7.63 13.35 -1.62
C TYR A 103 9.00 14.05 -1.54
N GLN A 104 9.12 15.27 -2.04
CA GLN A 104 10.35 16.07 -2.01
C GLN A 104 11.54 15.38 -2.70
N LEU A 105 11.28 14.60 -3.73
CA LEU A 105 12.31 14.06 -4.61
C LEU A 105 12.62 15.05 -5.73
N SER A 106 13.88 15.09 -6.16
CA SER A 106 14.20 15.83 -7.39
C SER A 106 13.62 15.11 -8.61
N ARG A 107 13.32 15.87 -9.66
CA ARG A 107 12.85 15.29 -10.94
C ARG A 107 13.84 14.25 -11.47
N GLU A 108 15.13 14.57 -11.42
CA GLU A 108 16.19 13.69 -11.88
C GLU A 108 16.20 12.37 -11.13
N GLU A 109 16.14 12.40 -9.80
CA GLU A 109 16.08 11.20 -8.98
C GLU A 109 14.81 10.37 -9.25
N ALA A 110 13.66 11.02 -9.37
CA ALA A 110 12.40 10.35 -9.66
C ALA A 110 12.45 9.64 -11.03
N MET A 111 12.96 10.30 -12.06
CA MET A 111 13.10 9.71 -13.39
C MET A 111 14.12 8.57 -13.39
N ARG A 112 15.23 8.71 -12.68
CA ARG A 112 16.23 7.64 -12.52
C ARG A 112 15.63 6.39 -11.88
N ARG A 113 14.77 6.54 -10.86
CA ARG A 113 14.05 5.43 -10.21
C ARG A 113 12.93 4.88 -11.08
N ALA A 114 12.28 5.71 -11.87
CA ALA A 114 11.19 5.31 -12.76
C ALA A 114 11.68 4.48 -13.95
N GLU A 115 12.87 4.75 -14.50
CA GLU A 115 13.36 4.12 -15.71
C GLU A 115 13.32 2.57 -15.68
N PRO A 116 13.85 1.87 -14.67
CA PRO A 116 13.74 0.42 -14.61
C PRO A 116 12.28 -0.06 -14.46
N LEU A 117 11.46 0.66 -13.72
CA LEU A 117 10.04 0.32 -13.54
C LEU A 117 9.24 0.47 -14.84
N LEU A 118 9.50 1.54 -15.59
CA LEU A 118 8.90 1.76 -16.91
C LEU A 118 9.20 0.58 -17.85
N LYS A 119 10.43 0.08 -17.87
CA LYS A 119 10.82 -1.09 -18.67
C LYS A 119 10.11 -2.36 -18.20
N VAL A 120 10.08 -2.61 -16.88
CA VAL A 120 9.42 -3.78 -16.28
C VAL A 120 7.93 -3.81 -16.64
N PHE A 121 7.26 -2.67 -16.58
CA PHE A 121 5.83 -2.55 -16.89
C PHE A 121 5.53 -2.23 -18.36
N ARG A 122 6.55 -2.12 -19.21
CA ARG A 122 6.45 -1.84 -20.67
C ARG A 122 5.72 -0.52 -20.96
N LEU A 123 6.08 0.53 -20.23
CA LEU A 123 5.56 1.88 -20.39
C LEU A 123 6.65 2.90 -20.76
N GLU A 124 7.85 2.45 -21.13
CA GLU A 124 8.99 3.31 -21.45
C GLU A 124 8.74 4.24 -22.66
N ASN A 125 7.85 3.85 -23.56
CA ASN A 125 7.49 4.64 -24.74
C ASN A 125 6.25 5.52 -24.52
N GLU A 126 5.63 5.46 -23.33
CA GLU A 126 4.35 6.09 -23.01
C GLU A 126 4.48 7.36 -22.16
N LEU A 127 5.70 7.81 -21.86
CA LEU A 127 5.96 8.95 -20.95
C LEU A 127 5.19 10.22 -21.31
N LYS A 128 5.05 10.51 -22.58
CA LYS A 128 4.37 11.73 -23.10
C LYS A 128 2.88 11.49 -23.41
N VAL A 129 2.36 10.30 -23.12
CA VAL A 129 0.97 9.94 -23.43
C VAL A 129 0.09 10.23 -22.23
N PHE A 130 -1.11 10.75 -22.52
CA PHE A 130 -2.14 10.97 -21.51
C PHE A 130 -2.86 9.67 -21.14
N PRO A 131 -3.08 9.39 -19.87
CA PRO A 131 -3.73 8.15 -19.41
C PRO A 131 -5.16 7.95 -19.88
N SER A 132 -5.81 8.97 -20.44
CA SER A 132 -7.12 8.81 -21.11
C SER A 132 -7.10 7.74 -22.20
N HIS A 133 -5.95 7.52 -22.83
CA HIS A 133 -5.71 6.48 -23.83
C HIS A 133 -5.28 5.12 -23.25
N PHE A 134 -5.08 5.03 -21.93
CA PHE A 134 -4.60 3.83 -21.28
C PHE A 134 -5.72 2.87 -20.92
N SER A 135 -5.47 1.57 -21.08
CA SER A 135 -6.31 0.54 -20.50
C SER A 135 -6.32 0.62 -18.96
N LYS A 136 -7.30 -0.02 -18.31
CA LYS A 136 -7.34 -0.09 -16.85
C LYS A 136 -6.02 -0.65 -16.27
N GLY A 137 -5.46 -1.69 -16.89
CA GLY A 137 -4.20 -2.29 -16.47
C GLY A 137 -3.01 -1.34 -16.63
N MET A 138 -2.96 -0.56 -17.72
CA MET A 138 -1.91 0.47 -17.88
C MET A 138 -2.04 1.56 -16.82
N LYS A 139 -3.26 2.02 -16.52
CA LYS A 139 -3.50 3.00 -15.43
C LYS A 139 -3.04 2.45 -14.07
N GLN A 140 -3.27 1.16 -13.79
CA GLN A 140 -2.77 0.51 -12.60
C GLN A 140 -1.23 0.48 -12.55
N LYS A 141 -0.57 0.17 -13.67
CA LYS A 141 0.88 0.21 -13.78
C LYS A 141 1.46 1.60 -13.50
N VAL A 142 0.79 2.67 -13.94
CA VAL A 142 1.17 4.06 -13.61
C VAL A 142 1.17 4.27 -12.10
N MET A 143 0.11 3.84 -11.39
CA MET A 143 0.03 3.96 -9.93
C MET A 143 1.15 3.18 -9.23
N ILE A 144 1.46 1.98 -9.71
CA ILE A 144 2.55 1.16 -9.18
C ILE A 144 3.89 1.88 -9.35
N ILE A 145 4.19 2.38 -10.54
CA ILE A 145 5.43 3.13 -10.81
C ILE A 145 5.54 4.33 -9.87
N CYS A 146 4.50 5.15 -9.78
CA CYS A 146 4.47 6.31 -8.90
C CYS A 146 4.69 5.93 -7.41
N ALA A 147 4.12 4.81 -6.95
CA ALA A 147 4.30 4.37 -5.59
C ALA A 147 5.72 3.87 -5.31
N PHE A 148 6.34 3.15 -6.26
CA PHE A 148 7.65 2.53 -6.04
C PHE A 148 8.84 3.50 -6.22
N ILE A 149 8.69 4.60 -6.96
CA ILE A 149 9.75 5.63 -7.04
C ILE A 149 9.98 6.34 -5.71
N VAL A 150 8.98 6.36 -4.82
CA VAL A 150 9.04 7.04 -3.51
C VAL A 150 10.04 6.37 -2.57
N ASP A 151 10.10 5.04 -2.56
CA ASP A 151 10.91 4.21 -1.67
C ASP A 151 10.67 4.51 -0.17
N PRO A 152 9.43 4.43 0.32
CA PRO A 152 9.04 4.76 1.70
C PRO A 152 9.46 3.65 2.69
N GLU A 153 9.18 3.88 3.99
CA GLU A 153 9.32 2.83 5.01
C GLU A 153 8.22 1.77 4.93
N LEU A 154 7.00 2.17 4.51
CA LEU A 154 5.81 1.33 4.39
C LEU A 154 5.13 1.48 3.04
N TYR A 155 4.93 0.37 2.35
CA TYR A 155 4.01 0.26 1.21
C TYR A 155 2.67 -0.27 1.69
N ILE A 156 1.58 0.42 1.41
CA ILE A 156 0.21 -0.06 1.59
C ILE A 156 -0.36 -0.33 0.20
N ILE A 157 -0.80 -1.56 -0.04
CA ILE A 157 -1.24 -2.02 -1.34
C ILE A 157 -2.62 -2.67 -1.20
N ASP A 158 -3.63 -2.04 -1.77
CA ASP A 158 -5.01 -2.49 -1.66
C ASP A 158 -5.39 -3.29 -2.92
N GLU A 159 -5.63 -4.60 -2.78
CA GLU A 159 -5.99 -5.54 -3.86
C GLU A 159 -5.12 -5.39 -5.14
N PRO A 160 -3.80 -5.57 -5.06
CA PRO A 160 -2.81 -5.11 -6.05
C PRO A 160 -2.94 -5.75 -7.43
N PHE A 161 -3.64 -6.86 -7.56
CA PHE A 161 -3.65 -7.68 -8.77
C PHE A 161 -4.80 -7.35 -9.71
N LEU A 162 -5.74 -6.52 -9.26
CA LEU A 162 -6.93 -6.19 -10.03
C LEU A 162 -6.56 -5.40 -11.30
N GLY A 163 -6.88 -5.95 -12.45
CA GLY A 163 -6.66 -5.30 -13.74
C GLY A 163 -5.25 -5.49 -14.33
N LEU A 164 -4.33 -6.14 -13.64
CA LEU A 164 -3.03 -6.52 -14.18
C LEU A 164 -3.11 -7.81 -14.99
N ASP A 165 -2.30 -7.88 -16.04
CA ASP A 165 -2.02 -9.12 -16.76
C ASP A 165 -1.08 -10.03 -15.92
N PRO A 166 -0.96 -11.34 -16.24
CA PRO A 166 -0.13 -12.25 -15.46
C PRO A 166 1.32 -11.81 -15.29
N LEU A 167 1.91 -11.16 -16.29
CA LEU A 167 3.27 -10.63 -16.22
C LEU A 167 3.34 -9.42 -15.28
N GLY A 168 2.35 -8.53 -15.33
CA GLY A 168 2.24 -7.40 -14.42
C GLY A 168 2.08 -7.85 -12.96
N ILE A 169 1.29 -8.91 -12.72
CA ILE A 169 1.15 -9.52 -11.39
C ILE A 169 2.50 -10.03 -10.90
N GLN A 170 3.22 -10.79 -11.72
CA GLN A 170 4.53 -11.32 -11.34
C GLN A 170 5.53 -10.20 -11.06
N SER A 171 5.59 -9.18 -11.93
CA SER A 171 6.46 -8.01 -11.74
C SER A 171 6.16 -7.27 -10.45
N MET A 172 4.87 -7.13 -10.09
CA MET A 172 4.46 -6.50 -8.84
C MET A 172 4.92 -7.30 -7.61
N LEU A 173 4.76 -8.63 -7.66
CA LEU A 173 5.19 -9.53 -6.59
C LEU A 173 6.71 -9.50 -6.41
N ASP A 174 7.46 -9.50 -7.52
CA ASP A 174 8.93 -9.42 -7.51
C ASP A 174 9.39 -8.10 -6.88
N LEU A 175 8.76 -6.97 -7.21
CA LEU A 175 9.03 -5.67 -6.58
C LEU A 175 8.75 -5.68 -5.07
N MET A 176 7.65 -6.29 -4.64
CA MET A 176 7.32 -6.40 -3.21
C MET A 176 8.41 -7.18 -2.46
N VAL A 177 8.88 -8.31 -3.04
CA VAL A 177 9.98 -9.12 -2.46
C VAL A 177 11.29 -8.34 -2.46
N GLU A 178 11.61 -7.61 -3.52
CA GLU A 178 12.79 -6.73 -3.60
C GLU A 178 12.75 -5.70 -2.47
N LYS A 179 11.64 -4.98 -2.30
CA LYS A 179 11.50 -3.97 -1.24
C LYS A 179 11.56 -4.56 0.16
N LYS A 180 10.99 -5.73 0.38
CA LYS A 180 11.17 -6.48 1.62
C LYS A 180 12.67 -6.74 1.90
N ASN A 181 13.42 -7.20 0.91
CA ASN A 181 14.86 -7.48 1.04
C ASN A 181 15.68 -6.21 1.30
N GLU A 182 15.20 -5.06 0.86
CA GLU A 182 15.73 -3.72 1.18
C GLU A 182 15.27 -3.21 2.54
N ASN A 183 14.70 -4.06 3.39
CA ASN A 183 14.15 -3.72 4.69
C ASN A 183 12.98 -2.73 4.67
N ARG A 184 12.22 -2.66 3.58
CA ARG A 184 10.93 -1.97 3.54
C ARG A 184 9.83 -2.90 3.99
N THR A 185 8.76 -2.35 4.55
CA THR A 185 7.59 -3.11 5.00
C THR A 185 6.48 -2.98 3.98
N VAL A 186 5.79 -4.08 3.71
CA VAL A 186 4.64 -4.11 2.78
C VAL A 186 3.42 -4.62 3.53
N LEU A 187 2.34 -3.85 3.54
CA LEU A 187 1.01 -4.29 3.94
C LEU A 187 0.16 -4.45 2.69
N MET A 188 -0.24 -5.67 2.39
CA MET A 188 -1.05 -5.98 1.22
C MET A 188 -2.42 -6.48 1.65
N SER A 189 -3.50 -5.78 1.26
CA SER A 189 -4.83 -6.34 1.39
C SER A 189 -5.11 -7.29 0.22
N THR A 190 -5.72 -8.42 0.51
CA THR A 190 -6.19 -9.34 -0.52
C THR A 190 -7.25 -10.30 0.00
N HIS A 191 -8.10 -10.77 -0.90
CA HIS A 191 -9.01 -11.89 -0.67
C HIS A 191 -8.51 -13.19 -1.32
N ILE A 192 -7.35 -13.16 -2.02
CA ILE A 192 -6.75 -14.31 -2.70
C ILE A 192 -5.75 -14.99 -1.75
N LEU A 193 -6.24 -15.95 -0.95
CA LEU A 193 -5.45 -16.63 0.06
C LEU A 193 -4.20 -17.31 -0.50
N ALA A 194 -4.30 -17.99 -1.65
CA ALA A 194 -3.17 -18.69 -2.25
C ALA A 194 -1.97 -17.78 -2.56
N THR A 195 -2.23 -16.54 -2.98
CA THR A 195 -1.17 -15.55 -3.20
C THR A 195 -0.61 -15.05 -1.88
N ALA A 196 -1.47 -14.77 -0.91
CA ALA A 196 -1.05 -14.35 0.41
C ALA A 196 -0.17 -15.43 1.09
N GLU A 197 -0.57 -16.69 1.08
CA GLU A 197 0.22 -17.81 1.64
C GLU A 197 1.62 -17.93 1.03
N ARG A 198 1.77 -17.61 -0.25
CA ARG A 198 3.05 -17.73 -0.95
C ARG A 198 4.03 -16.58 -0.68
N TYR A 199 3.53 -15.37 -0.47
CA TYR A 199 4.36 -14.15 -0.45
C TYR A 199 4.38 -13.43 0.89
N CYS A 200 3.37 -13.62 1.75
CA CYS A 200 3.31 -12.97 3.04
C CYS A 200 4.04 -13.76 4.12
N ASP A 201 4.76 -13.05 4.98
CA ASP A 201 5.43 -13.62 6.15
C ASP A 201 4.45 -13.79 7.33
N ARG A 202 3.52 -12.84 7.45
CA ARG A 202 2.52 -12.81 8.52
C ARG A 202 1.17 -12.34 7.97
N PHE A 203 0.12 -12.57 8.74
CA PHE A 203 -1.26 -12.28 8.35
C PHE A 203 -2.00 -11.58 9.47
N ILE A 204 -2.78 -10.57 9.12
CA ILE A 204 -3.79 -9.95 9.97
C ILE A 204 -5.13 -10.39 9.42
N ILE A 205 -5.87 -11.18 10.19
CA ILE A 205 -7.21 -11.63 9.78
C ILE A 205 -8.24 -10.74 10.43
N LEU A 206 -8.99 -10.03 9.59
CA LEU A 206 -10.10 -9.17 10.00
C LEU A 206 -11.44 -9.87 9.79
N ASP A 207 -12.27 -9.82 10.80
CA ASP A 207 -13.69 -10.17 10.72
C ASP A 207 -14.53 -9.19 11.53
N GLN A 208 -15.64 -8.71 10.94
CA GLN A 208 -16.59 -7.79 11.57
C GLN A 208 -15.95 -6.60 12.29
N GLY A 209 -14.90 -6.04 11.68
CA GLY A 209 -14.19 -4.87 12.21
C GLY A 209 -13.23 -5.16 13.35
N LYS A 210 -12.84 -6.41 13.59
CA LYS A 210 -11.87 -6.81 14.62
C LYS A 210 -10.76 -7.68 14.03
N VAL A 211 -9.57 -7.62 14.63
CA VAL A 211 -8.51 -8.60 14.37
C VAL A 211 -8.87 -9.88 15.12
N VAL A 212 -9.17 -10.93 14.39
CA VAL A 212 -9.50 -12.25 14.95
C VAL A 212 -8.29 -13.17 15.07
N ALA A 213 -7.26 -12.92 14.23
CA ALA A 213 -5.98 -13.63 14.31
C ALA A 213 -4.86 -12.77 13.72
N PHE A 214 -3.65 -12.91 14.25
CA PHE A 214 -2.46 -12.22 13.80
C PHE A 214 -1.23 -13.07 14.07
N GLY A 215 -0.47 -13.40 13.04
CA GLY A 215 0.72 -14.22 13.15
C GLY A 215 1.19 -14.76 11.80
N ASN A 216 2.20 -15.63 11.84
CA ASN A 216 2.63 -16.38 10.66
C ASN A 216 1.69 -17.58 10.41
N LEU A 217 1.91 -18.30 9.31
CA LEU A 217 1.01 -19.37 8.90
C LEU A 217 0.97 -20.54 9.92
N ASP A 218 2.11 -20.85 10.53
CA ASP A 218 2.19 -21.93 11.52
C ASP A 218 1.47 -21.56 12.83
N GLU A 219 1.62 -20.29 13.26
CA GLU A 219 0.90 -19.75 14.42
C GLU A 219 -0.63 -19.77 14.19
N LEU A 220 -1.08 -19.42 12.98
CA LEU A 220 -2.50 -19.39 12.64
C LEU A 220 -3.13 -20.78 12.50
N ARG A 221 -2.35 -21.80 12.11
CA ARG A 221 -2.83 -23.18 12.03
C ARG A 221 -2.88 -23.90 13.38
N ALA A 222 -2.22 -23.35 14.39
CA ALA A 222 -2.18 -23.92 15.74
C ALA A 222 -3.36 -23.48 16.63
N VAL A 223 -4.20 -22.57 16.15
CA VAL A 223 -5.42 -22.06 16.80
C VAL A 223 -6.64 -22.82 16.27
#